data_810d839057367969229b1f88c729deba
#
_entry.id   810d839057367969229b1f88c729deba
#
_cell.length_a   1.000
_cell.length_b   1.000
_cell.length_c   1.000
_cell.angle_alpha   90.00
_cell.angle_beta   90.00
_cell.angle_gamma   90.00
#
_symmetry.space_group_name_H-M   'P 1'
#
loop_
_entity.id
_entity.type
_entity.pdbx_description
1 polymer ?
#
loop_
_entity_poly.entity_id
_entity_poly.type
_entity_poly.pdbx_seq_one_letter_code
_entity_poly.pdbx_strand_id
1 'polypeptide(L)'
;MLFRSKMKNKKWYVVIILISFSGSIYLLTNGNGEISFYKLFILPMIISVFSIVLGIISGRLAEKDRLPHKLVLPIAMSVPVLFAISQYGKYILNQSNENYTQKIMHVLVALIIIAVGNYLPKTKPSRFVGLKFFWLLDKPVLWFKVHRLAGYLWILSGVLMLS
;
A
#
# COMPACT_ATOMS: atom_id res chain seq x y z
N MET A 1 9.50 -22.26 5.99
CA MET A 1 9.22 -23.10 4.79
C MET A 1 7.76 -22.97 4.28
N LEU A 2 6.76 -22.79 5.12
CA LEU A 2 5.33 -22.67 4.74
C LEU A 2 4.95 -21.42 3.91
N PHE A 3 5.66 -20.31 4.02
CA PHE A 3 5.34 -19.06 3.29
C PHE A 3 5.83 -19.05 1.82
N ARG A 4 6.88 -19.85 1.51
CA ARG A 4 7.39 -20.02 0.14
C ARG A 4 6.34 -20.63 -0.80
N SER A 5 5.38 -21.41 -0.24
CA SER A 5 4.30 -22.03 -1.01
C SER A 5 3.11 -21.09 -1.26
N LYS A 6 2.88 -20.07 -0.43
CA LYS A 6 1.68 -19.22 -0.51
C LYS A 6 1.68 -18.31 -1.74
N MET A 7 2.81 -17.69 -2.11
CA MET A 7 2.86 -16.84 -3.31
C MET A 7 2.97 -17.62 -4.63
N LYS A 8 3.38 -18.91 -4.62
CA LYS A 8 3.25 -19.80 -5.78
C LYS A 8 1.79 -20.18 -6.08
N ASN A 9 0.89 -19.97 -5.14
CA ASN A 9 -0.51 -20.32 -5.30
C ASN A 9 -1.22 -19.21 -6.11
N LYS A 10 -1.61 -19.50 -7.35
CA LYS A 10 -2.36 -18.62 -8.27
C LYS A 10 -3.59 -17.96 -7.64
N LYS A 11 -4.09 -18.51 -6.53
CA LYS A 11 -5.24 -18.00 -5.78
C LYS A 11 -5.10 -16.55 -5.31
N TRP A 12 -3.89 -16.09 -4.94
CA TRP A 12 -3.68 -14.71 -4.48
C TRP A 12 -3.83 -13.67 -5.60
N TYR A 13 -3.46 -14.01 -6.82
CA TYR A 13 -3.68 -13.13 -7.97
C TYR A 13 -5.17 -12.91 -8.23
N VAL A 14 -5.98 -13.98 -8.09
CA VAL A 14 -7.44 -13.88 -8.19
C VAL A 14 -8.00 -12.97 -7.11
N VAL A 15 -7.53 -13.09 -5.85
CA VAL A 15 -7.97 -12.23 -4.75
C VAL A 15 -7.62 -10.75 -5.01
N ILE A 16 -6.42 -10.45 -5.52
CA ILE A 16 -6.02 -9.09 -5.92
C ILE A 16 -6.98 -8.54 -6.97
N ILE A 17 -7.28 -9.30 -8.02
CA ILE A 17 -8.19 -8.89 -9.08
C ILE A 17 -9.59 -8.64 -8.51
N LEU A 18 -10.12 -9.57 -7.72
CA LEU A 18 -11.45 -9.43 -7.12
C LEU A 18 -11.56 -8.18 -6.24
N ILE A 19 -10.56 -7.91 -5.40
CA ILE A 19 -10.54 -6.71 -4.56
C ILE A 19 -10.46 -5.45 -5.43
N SER A 20 -9.64 -5.43 -6.49
CA SER A 20 -9.52 -4.28 -7.39
C SER A 20 -10.82 -3.97 -8.13
N PHE A 21 -11.57 -4.99 -8.53
CA PHE A 21 -12.84 -4.83 -9.26
C PHE A 21 -14.06 -4.68 -8.33
N SER A 22 -13.94 -4.97 -7.03
CA SER A 22 -15.07 -4.93 -6.11
C SER A 22 -15.76 -3.56 -6.06
N GLY A 23 -15.00 -2.47 -6.02
CA GLY A 23 -15.52 -1.10 -6.06
C GLY A 23 -16.23 -0.77 -7.36
N SER A 24 -15.74 -1.28 -8.49
CA SER A 24 -16.36 -1.07 -9.81
C SER A 24 -17.68 -1.83 -9.94
N ILE A 25 -17.75 -3.06 -9.44
CA ILE A 25 -18.98 -3.85 -9.38
C ILE A 25 -20.02 -3.14 -8.52
N TYR A 26 -19.58 -2.60 -7.39
CA TYR A 26 -20.46 -1.87 -6.50
C TYR A 26 -21.03 -0.59 -7.14
N LEU A 27 -20.21 0.16 -7.91
CA LEU A 27 -20.67 1.32 -8.66
C LEU A 27 -21.69 0.95 -9.75
N LEU A 28 -21.56 -0.21 -10.37
CA LEU A 28 -22.54 -0.72 -11.36
C LEU A 28 -23.90 -1.01 -10.74
N THR A 29 -23.92 -1.51 -9.50
CA THR A 29 -25.16 -1.93 -8.85
C THR A 29 -25.88 -0.78 -8.15
N ASN A 30 -25.14 0.25 -7.71
CA ASN A 30 -25.69 1.32 -6.84
C ASN A 30 -25.42 2.75 -7.37
N GLY A 31 -24.74 2.90 -8.51
CA GLY A 31 -24.39 4.21 -9.07
C GLY A 31 -25.57 4.86 -9.78
N ASN A 32 -25.96 6.07 -9.36
CA ASN A 32 -27.05 6.87 -9.95
C ASN A 32 -26.58 7.81 -11.08
N GLY A 33 -25.45 7.55 -11.72
CA GLY A 33 -24.87 8.45 -12.73
C GLY A 33 -24.16 7.71 -13.88
N GLU A 34 -23.79 8.47 -14.91
CA GLU A 34 -22.99 7.96 -16.02
C GLU A 34 -21.64 7.41 -15.50
N ILE A 35 -21.49 6.10 -15.55
CA ILE A 35 -20.26 5.43 -15.11
C ILE A 35 -19.32 5.36 -16.31
N SER A 36 -18.23 6.12 -16.28
CA SER A 36 -17.22 6.08 -17.31
C SER A 36 -16.58 4.70 -17.41
N PHE A 37 -16.49 4.13 -18.62
CA PHE A 37 -15.78 2.88 -18.92
C PHE A 37 -14.36 2.84 -18.34
N TYR A 38 -13.68 3.99 -18.31
CA TYR A 38 -12.36 4.12 -17.70
C TYR A 38 -12.35 3.74 -16.22
N LYS A 39 -13.31 4.25 -15.43
CA LYS A 39 -13.40 3.97 -13.99
C LYS A 39 -13.82 2.53 -13.71
N LEU A 40 -14.62 1.96 -14.61
CA LEU A 40 -15.18 0.64 -14.43
C LEU A 40 -14.20 -0.48 -14.74
N PHE A 41 -13.40 -0.33 -15.81
CA PHE A 41 -12.55 -1.40 -16.33
C PHE A 41 -11.07 -1.03 -16.34
N ILE A 42 -10.71 0.13 -16.89
CA ILE A 42 -9.30 0.47 -17.12
C ILE A 42 -8.57 0.69 -15.80
N LEU A 43 -9.13 1.46 -14.88
CA LEU A 43 -8.48 1.78 -13.63
C LEU A 43 -8.30 0.56 -12.72
N PRO A 44 -9.30 -0.31 -12.46
CA PRO A 44 -9.09 -1.55 -11.71
C PRO A 44 -8.10 -2.50 -12.37
N MET A 45 -8.07 -2.55 -13.70
CA MET A 45 -7.12 -3.36 -14.44
C MET A 45 -5.68 -2.90 -14.22
N ILE A 46 -5.41 -1.59 -14.33
CA ILE A 46 -4.09 -1.02 -14.05
C ILE A 46 -3.66 -1.31 -12.61
N ILE A 47 -4.56 -1.14 -11.64
CA ILE A 47 -4.30 -1.40 -10.22
C ILE A 47 -4.00 -2.87 -9.98
N SER A 48 -4.75 -3.78 -10.61
CA SER A 48 -4.51 -5.23 -10.51
C SER A 48 -3.11 -5.60 -11.04
N VAL A 49 -2.77 -5.12 -12.23
CA VAL A 49 -1.46 -5.37 -12.86
C VAL A 49 -0.33 -4.83 -11.97
N PHE A 50 -0.46 -3.59 -11.50
CA PHE A 50 0.53 -2.97 -10.64
C PHE A 50 0.73 -3.75 -9.32
N SER A 51 -0.35 -4.18 -8.69
CA SER A 51 -0.31 -4.99 -7.46
C SER A 51 0.32 -6.36 -7.66
N ILE A 52 0.04 -7.01 -8.79
CA ILE A 52 0.66 -8.29 -9.16
C ILE A 52 2.17 -8.09 -9.35
N VAL A 53 2.58 -7.04 -10.05
CA VAL A 53 4.01 -6.70 -10.25
C VAL A 53 4.69 -6.45 -8.90
N LEU A 54 4.07 -5.66 -8.00
CA LEU A 54 4.57 -5.46 -6.64
C LEU A 54 4.70 -6.77 -5.86
N GLY A 55 3.74 -7.67 -5.99
CA GLY A 55 3.77 -8.99 -5.37
C GLY A 55 4.93 -9.85 -5.89
N ILE A 56 5.18 -9.83 -7.21
CA ILE A 56 6.29 -10.56 -7.82
C ILE A 56 7.64 -9.97 -7.35
N ILE A 57 7.79 -8.64 -7.38
CA ILE A 57 9.02 -7.97 -6.96
C ILE A 57 9.29 -8.23 -5.48
N SER A 58 8.30 -8.04 -4.61
CA SER A 58 8.44 -8.28 -3.17
C SER A 58 8.73 -9.76 -2.86
N GLY A 59 8.14 -10.68 -3.61
CA GLY A 59 8.44 -12.11 -3.51
C GLY A 59 9.89 -12.44 -3.87
N ARG A 60 10.40 -11.89 -4.98
CA ARG A 60 11.81 -12.06 -5.37
C ARG A 60 12.79 -11.44 -4.36
N LEU A 61 12.41 -10.32 -3.73
CA LEU A 61 13.20 -9.70 -2.68
C LEU A 61 13.23 -10.56 -1.42
N ALA A 62 12.12 -11.18 -1.08
CA ALA A 62 12.02 -12.09 0.06
C ALA A 62 12.82 -13.38 -0.17
N GLU A 63 12.86 -13.92 -1.40
CA GLU A 63 13.70 -15.07 -1.75
C GLU A 63 15.20 -14.78 -1.62
N LYS A 64 15.61 -13.52 -1.76
CA LYS A 64 17.00 -13.05 -1.59
C LYS A 64 17.29 -12.55 -0.18
N ASP A 65 16.44 -12.86 0.81
CA ASP A 65 16.53 -12.42 2.20
C ASP A 65 16.63 -10.89 2.39
N ARG A 66 16.18 -10.12 1.38
CA ARG A 66 16.18 -8.65 1.41
C ARG A 66 14.89 -8.05 1.94
N LEU A 67 13.84 -8.86 2.03
CA LEU A 67 12.53 -8.50 2.56
C LEU A 67 12.00 -9.66 3.43
N PRO A 68 11.47 -9.41 4.63
CA PRO A 68 10.79 -10.44 5.39
C PRO A 68 9.61 -11.05 4.62
N HIS A 69 9.55 -12.36 4.50
CA HIS A 69 8.48 -13.06 3.77
C HIS A 69 7.06 -12.67 4.22
N LYS A 70 6.89 -12.34 5.50
CA LYS A 70 5.60 -11.89 6.06
C LYS A 70 5.10 -10.56 5.48
N LEU A 71 5.98 -9.74 4.89
CA LEU A 71 5.62 -8.45 4.29
C LEU A 71 5.22 -8.55 2.82
N VAL A 72 5.48 -9.65 2.15
CA VAL A 72 5.20 -9.81 0.71
C VAL A 72 3.70 -9.65 0.43
N LEU A 73 2.85 -10.31 1.20
CA LEU A 73 1.41 -10.25 1.01
C LEU A 73 0.82 -8.87 1.36
N PRO A 74 1.13 -8.24 2.51
CA PRO A 74 0.69 -6.88 2.81
C PRO A 74 1.11 -5.86 1.74
N ILE A 75 2.33 -5.97 1.19
CA ILE A 75 2.80 -5.08 0.12
C ILE A 75 1.99 -5.29 -1.17
N ALA A 76 1.76 -6.53 -1.58
CA ALA A 76 0.97 -6.83 -2.77
C ALA A 76 -0.50 -6.39 -2.64
N MET A 77 -1.07 -6.48 -1.43
CA MET A 77 -2.47 -6.13 -1.17
C MET A 77 -2.70 -4.65 -0.85
N SER A 78 -1.65 -3.88 -0.53
CA SER A 78 -1.79 -2.49 -0.09
C SER A 78 -2.53 -1.62 -1.11
N VAL A 79 -2.16 -1.69 -2.38
CA VAL A 79 -2.74 -0.83 -3.43
C VAL A 79 -4.21 -1.19 -3.74
N PRO A 80 -4.59 -2.46 -4.00
CA PRO A 80 -5.98 -2.80 -4.28
C PRO A 80 -6.90 -2.58 -3.07
N VAL A 81 -6.41 -2.79 -1.84
CA VAL A 81 -7.18 -2.51 -0.63
C VAL A 81 -7.43 -1.02 -0.47
N LEU A 82 -6.40 -0.17 -0.62
CA LEU A 82 -6.55 1.28 -0.57
C LEU A 82 -7.47 1.79 -1.67
N PHE A 83 -7.37 1.23 -2.87
CA PHE A 83 -8.27 1.57 -3.97
C PHE A 83 -9.72 1.19 -3.65
N ALA A 84 -9.98 -0.02 -3.16
CA ALA A 84 -11.30 -0.45 -2.74
C ALA A 84 -11.87 0.47 -1.66
N ILE A 85 -11.09 0.77 -0.60
CA ILE A 85 -11.49 1.69 0.47
C ILE A 85 -11.85 3.07 -0.12
N SER A 86 -11.08 3.59 -1.08
CA SER A 86 -11.36 4.89 -1.70
C SER A 86 -12.67 4.88 -2.49
N GLN A 87 -13.01 3.80 -3.16
CA GLN A 87 -14.26 3.67 -3.91
C GLN A 87 -15.48 3.54 -2.98
N TYR A 88 -15.40 2.64 -1.99
CA TYR A 88 -16.47 2.48 -1.00
C TYR A 88 -16.60 3.71 -0.10
N GLY A 89 -15.48 4.32 0.29
CA GLY A 89 -15.48 5.51 1.12
C GLY A 89 -16.19 6.68 0.45
N LYS A 90 -15.93 6.93 -0.82
CA LYS A 90 -16.67 7.94 -1.60
C LYS A 90 -18.17 7.70 -1.58
N TYR A 91 -18.60 6.46 -1.70
CA TYR A 91 -20.02 6.14 -1.75
C TYR A 91 -20.68 6.23 -0.37
N ILE A 92 -20.11 5.63 0.67
CA ILE A 92 -20.70 5.65 2.02
C ILE A 92 -20.77 7.07 2.56
N LEU A 93 -19.84 7.93 2.17
CA LEU A 93 -19.74 9.31 2.66
C LEU A 93 -20.37 10.33 1.72
N ASN A 94 -20.60 9.99 0.46
CA ASN A 94 -21.09 10.90 -0.58
C ASN A 94 -22.60 11.20 -0.46
N GLN A 95 -23.23 10.64 0.55
CA GLN A 95 -24.64 10.99 0.79
C GLN A 95 -24.80 12.45 1.24
N SER A 96 -23.73 13.18 1.61
CA SER A 96 -23.91 14.57 2.06
C SER A 96 -22.70 15.52 2.08
N ASN A 97 -21.43 15.11 1.91
CA ASN A 97 -20.34 16.11 2.04
C ASN A 97 -19.01 15.64 1.45
N GLU A 98 -18.52 16.34 0.41
CA GLU A 98 -17.16 16.15 -0.14
C GLU A 98 -16.06 16.32 0.94
N ASN A 99 -16.28 17.14 1.94
CA ASN A 99 -15.38 17.38 3.07
C ASN A 99 -15.10 16.11 3.90
N TYR A 100 -16.04 15.20 4.06
CA TYR A 100 -15.83 13.95 4.81
C TYR A 100 -14.89 12.98 4.08
N THR A 101 -15.04 12.87 2.76
CA THR A 101 -14.17 12.00 1.94
C THR A 101 -12.72 12.46 2.02
N GLN A 102 -12.47 13.77 1.91
CA GLN A 102 -11.14 14.33 2.05
C GLN A 102 -10.56 14.07 3.45
N LYS A 103 -11.32 14.31 4.51
CA LYS A 103 -10.88 14.06 5.90
C LYS A 103 -10.47 12.60 6.12
N ILE A 104 -11.27 11.63 5.64
CA ILE A 104 -10.93 10.21 5.78
C ILE A 104 -9.69 9.85 4.98
N MET A 105 -9.52 10.38 3.77
CA MET A 105 -8.31 10.15 3.00
C MET A 105 -7.07 10.73 3.70
N HIS A 106 -7.17 11.91 4.30
CA HIS A 106 -6.10 12.48 5.12
C HIS A 106 -5.74 11.58 6.32
N VAL A 107 -6.74 11.10 7.05
CA VAL A 107 -6.53 10.18 8.18
C VAL A 107 -5.85 8.89 7.72
N LEU A 108 -6.31 8.28 6.61
CA LEU A 108 -5.69 7.06 6.08
C LEU A 108 -4.23 7.28 5.68
N VAL A 109 -3.93 8.39 4.98
CA VAL A 109 -2.56 8.74 4.60
C VAL A 109 -1.70 8.98 5.83
N ALA A 110 -2.20 9.71 6.82
CA ALA A 110 -1.50 9.95 8.08
C ALA A 110 -1.17 8.64 8.81
N LEU A 111 -2.11 7.69 8.90
CA LEU A 111 -1.89 6.38 9.50
C LEU A 111 -0.83 5.57 8.75
N ILE A 112 -0.81 5.62 7.41
CA ILE A 112 0.22 4.97 6.59
C ILE A 112 1.59 5.59 6.87
N ILE A 113 1.69 6.92 6.94
CA ILE A 113 2.94 7.63 7.24
C ILE A 113 3.45 7.24 8.63
N ILE A 114 2.58 7.19 9.64
CA ILE A 114 2.93 6.75 11.00
C ILE A 114 3.41 5.28 10.99
N ALA A 115 2.71 4.40 10.30
CA ALA A 115 3.09 2.99 10.21
C ALA A 115 4.46 2.80 9.54
N VAL A 116 4.72 3.49 8.42
CA VAL A 116 6.01 3.48 7.74
C VAL A 116 7.09 4.07 8.63
N GLY A 117 6.83 5.21 9.29
CA GLY A 117 7.75 5.85 10.22
C GLY A 117 8.16 4.92 11.37
N ASN A 118 7.21 4.18 11.94
CA ASN A 118 7.49 3.19 12.98
C ASN A 118 8.30 1.98 12.48
N TYR A 119 8.21 1.68 11.19
CA TYR A 119 8.96 0.55 10.59
C TYR A 119 10.37 0.92 10.15
N LEU A 120 10.61 2.18 9.74
CA LEU A 120 11.89 2.67 9.22
C LEU A 120 13.10 2.33 10.13
N PRO A 121 13.07 2.54 11.46
CA PRO A 121 14.19 2.23 12.35
C PRO A 121 14.56 0.74 12.40
N LYS A 122 13.63 -0.14 12.01
CA LYS A 122 13.78 -1.60 12.06
C LYS A 122 14.33 -2.17 10.75
N THR A 123 14.53 -1.33 9.73
CA THR A 123 15.03 -1.77 8.42
C THR A 123 16.53 -2.02 8.46
N LYS A 124 16.94 -3.17 7.94
CA LYS A 124 18.36 -3.49 7.73
C LYS A 124 18.88 -2.75 6.48
N PRO A 125 20.19 -2.45 6.39
CA PRO A 125 20.80 -1.88 5.20
C PRO A 125 20.40 -2.67 3.95
N SER A 126 19.71 -2.02 3.02
CA SER A 126 19.16 -2.67 1.84
C SER A 126 19.08 -1.69 0.67
N ARG A 127 19.41 -2.19 -0.55
CA ARG A 127 19.25 -1.40 -1.79
C ARG A 127 17.78 -1.17 -2.17
N PHE A 128 16.81 -1.81 -1.51
CA PHE A 128 15.42 -1.84 -1.94
C PHE A 128 14.45 -1.21 -0.93
N VAL A 129 14.78 -1.24 0.35
CA VAL A 129 13.90 -0.75 1.42
C VAL A 129 14.64 0.28 2.25
N GLY A 130 14.00 1.42 2.49
CA GLY A 130 14.53 2.52 3.30
C GLY A 130 14.96 3.75 2.50
N LEU A 131 15.52 4.74 3.17
CA LEU A 131 16.05 5.94 2.56
C LEU A 131 17.31 5.63 1.76
N LYS A 132 17.26 5.88 0.45
CA LYS A 132 18.32 5.49 -0.49
C LYS A 132 19.37 6.58 -0.64
N PHE A 133 20.30 6.64 0.30
CA PHE A 133 21.53 7.40 0.11
C PHE A 133 22.67 6.40 -0.18
N PHE A 134 23.36 6.56 -1.30
CA PHE A 134 24.40 5.60 -1.76
C PHE A 134 25.47 5.35 -0.70
N TRP A 135 25.88 6.40 0.03
CA TRP A 135 26.90 6.35 1.07
C TRP A 135 26.44 5.68 2.38
N LEU A 136 25.13 5.45 2.56
CA LEU A 136 24.59 4.82 3.77
C LEU A 136 24.67 3.31 3.74
N LEU A 137 24.70 2.71 2.55
CA LEU A 137 24.67 1.25 2.40
C LEU A 137 25.92 0.58 3.00
N ASP A 138 27.06 1.24 2.90
CA ASP A 138 28.34 0.73 3.37
C ASP A 138 28.64 1.12 4.84
N LYS A 139 27.74 1.86 5.49
CA LYS A 139 27.89 2.35 6.86
C LYS A 139 26.70 1.96 7.73
N PRO A 140 26.65 0.72 8.26
CA PRO A 140 25.48 0.22 9.00
C PRO A 140 25.08 1.09 10.20
N VAL A 141 26.05 1.62 10.95
CA VAL A 141 25.80 2.48 12.11
C VAL A 141 25.09 3.77 11.70
N LEU A 142 25.53 4.38 10.59
CA LEU A 142 24.91 5.59 10.06
C LEU A 142 23.52 5.30 9.49
N TRP A 143 23.34 4.13 8.84
CA TRP A 143 22.05 3.67 8.38
C TRP A 143 20.99 3.68 9.49
N PHE A 144 21.30 3.02 10.62
CA PHE A 144 20.35 2.96 11.74
C PHE A 144 20.06 4.34 12.35
N LYS A 145 21.08 5.24 12.48
CA LYS A 145 20.87 6.59 12.99
C LYS A 145 19.93 7.40 12.08
N VAL A 146 20.18 7.38 10.77
CA VAL A 146 19.38 8.14 9.79
C VAL A 146 17.94 7.58 9.71
N HIS A 147 17.79 6.27 9.70
CA HIS A 147 16.45 5.66 9.64
C HIS A 147 15.66 5.87 10.93
N ARG A 148 16.32 5.94 12.07
CA ARG A 148 15.70 6.30 13.35
C ARG A 148 15.20 7.74 13.35
N LEU A 149 16.04 8.69 12.93
CA LEU A 149 15.65 10.09 12.81
C LEU A 149 14.49 10.26 11.82
N ALA A 150 14.62 9.67 10.64
CA ALA A 150 13.55 9.69 9.64
C ALA A 150 12.24 9.08 10.15
N GLY A 151 12.32 7.98 10.88
CA GLY A 151 11.15 7.37 11.51
C GLY A 151 10.43 8.32 12.46
N TYR A 152 11.15 9.02 13.32
CA TYR A 152 10.55 10.03 14.20
C TYR A 152 9.92 11.19 13.44
N LEU A 153 10.60 11.71 12.41
CA LEU A 153 10.06 12.79 11.57
C LEU A 153 8.79 12.35 10.83
N TRP A 154 8.74 11.13 10.32
CA TRP A 154 7.55 10.59 9.64
C TRP A 154 6.38 10.42 10.61
N ILE A 155 6.64 9.88 11.83
CA ILE A 155 5.60 9.75 12.85
C ILE A 155 5.07 11.14 13.23
N LEU A 156 5.97 12.10 13.48
CA LEU A 156 5.58 13.47 13.80
C LEU A 156 4.73 14.09 12.67
N SER A 157 5.15 13.94 11.41
CA SER A 157 4.40 14.44 10.26
C SER A 157 3.01 13.80 10.17
N GLY A 158 2.90 12.49 10.38
CA GLY A 158 1.62 11.80 10.38
C GLY A 158 0.69 12.27 11.53
N VAL A 159 1.24 12.50 12.72
CA VAL A 159 0.48 13.06 13.85
C VAL A 159 0.00 14.47 13.56
N LEU A 160 0.87 15.33 13.00
CA LEU A 160 0.48 16.69 12.59
C LEU A 160 -0.59 16.72 11.49
N MET A 161 -0.66 15.69 10.64
CA MET A 161 -1.75 15.56 9.66
C MET A 161 -3.08 15.17 10.28
N LEU A 162 -3.08 14.62 11.51
CA LEU A 162 -4.30 14.23 12.22
C LEU A 162 -4.86 15.38 13.09
N SER A 163 -4.07 16.43 13.34
CA SER A 163 -4.51 17.61 14.10
C SER A 163 -5.24 18.61 13.21
#